data_c4b7fc0a6427142782f061df4d85e7e3
#
_entry.id   c4b7fc0a6427142782f061df4d85e7e3
#
_cell.length_a   1.000
_cell.length_b   1.000
_cell.length_c   1.000
_cell.angle_alpha   90.00
_cell.angle_beta   90.00
_cell.angle_gamma   90.00
#
_symmetry.space_group_name_H-M   'P 1'
#
loop_
_entity.id
_entity.type
_entity.pdbx_description
1 polymer ?
#
loop_
_entity_poly.entity_id
_entity_poly.type
_entity_poly.pdbx_seq_one_letter_code
_entity_poly.pdbx_strand_id
1 'polypeptide(L)'
;MSWDYKTLNELGTVSRGRSRHRPRNDNSLFGGKYPFVQTADVKAANFYLTDYTETYNEKGLEQSRLWKAGTLCITIAANIADTAILGIDACFPDSIMGFVPFEGVSNAKFIKYAFDMLQRDIKQISQGTAQDNLSWQRLILMGI
;
A
#
# COMPACT_ATOMS: atom_id res chain seq x y z
N MET A 1 9.28 21.01 -23.67
CA MET A 1 8.83 19.66 -23.30
C MET A 1 7.60 19.77 -22.45
N SER A 2 6.54 19.14 -22.87
CA SER A 2 5.32 19.11 -22.06
C SER A 2 5.35 17.90 -21.13
N TRP A 3 4.91 18.10 -19.91
CA TRP A 3 4.77 17.01 -18.96
C TRP A 3 3.33 16.51 -19.00
N ASP A 4 3.17 15.22 -19.27
CA ASP A 4 1.85 14.60 -19.26
C ASP A 4 1.57 14.07 -17.86
N TYR A 5 0.47 14.51 -17.27
CA TYR A 5 0.00 13.97 -16.01
C TYR A 5 -0.73 12.66 -16.26
N LYS A 6 -0.33 11.64 -15.54
CA LYS A 6 -0.98 10.33 -15.61
C LYS A 6 -1.47 9.95 -14.23
N THR A 7 -2.63 9.28 -14.21
CA THR A 7 -3.15 8.73 -12.96
C THR A 7 -2.45 7.41 -12.67
N LEU A 8 -2.56 6.95 -11.43
CA LEU A 8 -1.99 5.65 -11.06
C LEU A 8 -2.60 4.52 -11.89
N ASN A 9 -3.89 4.61 -12.24
CA ASN A 9 -4.55 3.59 -13.05
C ASN A 9 -3.95 3.47 -14.45
N GLU A 10 -3.39 4.53 -14.97
CA GLU A 10 -2.74 4.50 -16.29
C GLU A 10 -1.35 3.88 -16.21
N LEU A 11 -0.75 3.87 -15.04
CA LEU A 11 0.62 3.41 -14.83
C LEU A 11 0.71 1.99 -14.30
N GLY A 12 -0.35 1.48 -13.72
CA GLY A 12 -0.37 0.15 -13.15
C GLY A 12 -1.74 -0.24 -12.62
N THR A 13 -1.78 -1.39 -11.96
CA THR A 13 -2.98 -1.87 -11.29
C THR A 13 -2.98 -1.35 -9.86
N VAL A 14 -4.09 -0.77 -9.44
CA VAL A 14 -4.25 -0.18 -8.11
C VAL A 14 -5.43 -0.83 -7.42
N SER A 15 -5.22 -1.36 -6.21
CA SER A 15 -6.34 -1.82 -5.38
C SER A 15 -5.93 -1.84 -3.92
N ARG A 16 -6.93 -1.83 -3.04
CA ARG A 16 -6.70 -1.93 -1.60
C ARG A 16 -6.34 -3.36 -1.22
N GLY A 17 -5.59 -3.51 -0.15
CA GLY A 17 -5.44 -4.78 0.50
C GLY A 17 -6.78 -5.30 1.03
N ARG A 18 -6.78 -6.48 1.63
CA ARG A 18 -8.02 -7.15 2.02
C ARG A 18 -7.86 -7.80 3.38
N SER A 19 -8.83 -7.55 4.25
CA SER A 19 -8.96 -8.20 5.54
C SER A 19 -10.45 -8.23 5.87
N ARG A 20 -11.13 -9.30 5.46
CA ARG A 20 -12.60 -9.39 5.53
C ARG A 20 -13.12 -9.95 6.82
N HIS A 21 -12.36 -10.83 7.47
CA HIS A 21 -12.80 -11.50 8.69
C HIS A 21 -12.97 -10.50 9.83
N ARG A 22 -13.97 -10.71 10.66
CA ARG A 22 -14.20 -9.93 11.86
C ARG A 22 -14.36 -10.86 13.07
N PRO A 23 -13.72 -10.55 14.20
CA PRO A 23 -12.81 -9.42 14.40
C PRO A 23 -11.48 -9.63 13.65
N ARG A 24 -10.82 -8.54 13.28
CA ARG A 24 -9.57 -8.61 12.51
C ARG A 24 -8.44 -9.29 13.26
N ASN A 25 -8.47 -9.23 14.60
CA ASN A 25 -7.44 -9.81 15.45
C ASN A 25 -7.77 -11.21 15.94
N ASP A 26 -8.70 -11.91 15.27
CA ASP A 26 -9.03 -13.30 15.61
C ASP A 26 -7.79 -14.15 15.48
N ASN A 27 -7.38 -14.78 16.59
CA ASN A 27 -6.17 -15.58 16.65
C ASN A 27 -6.15 -16.74 15.65
N SER A 28 -7.33 -17.22 15.25
CA SER A 28 -7.42 -18.34 14.30
C SER A 28 -6.91 -18.01 12.90
N LEU A 29 -6.64 -16.73 12.61
CA LEU A 29 -6.13 -16.29 11.32
C LEU A 29 -4.61 -16.30 11.23
N PHE A 30 -3.93 -16.32 12.36
CA PHE A 30 -2.50 -15.99 12.45
C PHE A 30 -1.64 -17.21 12.76
N GLY A 31 -0.33 -17.02 12.62
CA GLY A 31 0.66 -18.02 13.03
C GLY A 31 1.09 -18.96 11.92
N GLY A 32 0.72 -18.67 10.68
CA GLY A 32 1.11 -19.50 9.54
C GLY A 32 2.35 -18.99 8.81
N LYS A 33 2.39 -19.24 7.51
CA LYS A 33 3.57 -18.97 6.69
C LYS A 33 3.46 -17.73 5.81
N TYR A 34 2.32 -17.04 5.82
CA TYR A 34 2.11 -15.88 4.94
C TYR A 34 2.35 -14.59 5.70
N PRO A 35 3.40 -13.81 5.37
CA PRO A 35 3.61 -12.53 6.05
C PRO A 35 2.38 -11.63 5.94
N PHE A 36 2.01 -10.99 7.04
CA PHE A 36 0.93 -10.03 7.09
C PHE A 36 1.51 -8.70 7.56
N VAL A 37 1.62 -7.75 6.64
CA VAL A 37 2.23 -6.45 6.92
C VAL A 37 1.15 -5.41 7.17
N GLN A 38 1.45 -4.45 8.03
CA GLN A 38 0.53 -3.42 8.46
C GLN A 38 1.13 -2.04 8.22
N THR A 39 0.34 -0.99 8.49
CA THR A 39 0.79 0.38 8.23
C THR A 39 2.08 0.72 8.98
N ALA A 40 2.25 0.21 10.20
CA ALA A 40 3.47 0.43 10.97
C ALA A 40 4.69 -0.20 10.30
N ASP A 41 4.50 -1.35 9.65
CA ASP A 41 5.59 -2.01 8.93
C ASP A 41 6.02 -1.20 7.71
N VAL A 42 5.05 -0.63 7.00
CA VAL A 42 5.33 0.24 5.85
C VAL A 42 6.12 1.47 6.31
N LYS A 43 5.67 2.10 7.38
CA LYS A 43 6.34 3.28 7.92
C LYS A 43 7.77 2.98 8.37
N ALA A 44 7.98 1.83 8.97
CA ALA A 44 9.29 1.43 9.49
C ALA A 44 10.26 0.98 8.41
N ALA A 45 9.77 0.63 7.23
CA ALA A 45 10.61 0.13 6.14
C ALA A 45 11.49 1.26 5.61
N ASN A 46 12.76 0.96 5.38
CA ASN A 46 13.69 1.95 4.85
C ASN A 46 13.44 2.20 3.35
N PHE A 47 13.21 1.15 2.60
CA PHE A 47 12.86 1.22 1.17
C PHE A 47 12.09 -0.03 0.79
N TYR A 48 12.71 -1.20 1.00
CA TYR A 48 12.05 -2.49 0.80
C TYR A 48 11.47 -2.99 2.11
N LEU A 49 10.24 -3.47 2.05
CA LEU A 49 9.56 -4.02 3.22
C LEU A 49 9.85 -5.52 3.27
N THR A 50 10.65 -5.93 4.23
CA THR A 50 11.01 -7.34 4.45
C THR A 50 10.75 -7.79 5.88
N ASP A 51 10.55 -6.86 6.80
CA ASP A 51 10.33 -7.16 8.23
C ASP A 51 8.85 -7.08 8.55
N TYR A 52 8.38 -8.04 9.32
CA TYR A 52 6.97 -8.13 9.73
C TYR A 52 6.88 -8.79 11.10
N THR A 53 5.80 -8.51 11.82
CA THR A 53 5.59 -9.07 13.16
C THR A 53 4.49 -10.14 13.17
N GLU A 54 3.65 -10.16 12.14
CA GLU A 54 2.49 -11.05 12.07
C GLU A 54 2.53 -11.90 10.82
N THR A 55 1.99 -13.11 10.91
CA THR A 55 1.79 -13.97 9.74
C THR A 55 0.37 -14.51 9.75
N TYR A 56 -0.21 -14.67 8.54
CA TYR A 56 -1.46 -15.37 8.36
C TYR A 56 -1.20 -16.86 8.10
N ASN A 57 -2.16 -17.69 8.53
CA ASN A 57 -2.23 -19.09 8.11
C ASN A 57 -3.15 -19.20 6.88
N GLU A 58 -3.56 -20.43 6.51
CA GLU A 58 -4.43 -20.63 5.34
C GLU A 58 -5.78 -19.90 5.50
N LYS A 59 -6.35 -19.93 6.71
CA LYS A 59 -7.62 -19.24 6.98
C LYS A 59 -7.46 -17.74 6.83
N GLY A 60 -6.35 -17.19 7.31
CA GLY A 60 -6.03 -15.78 7.15
C GLY A 60 -5.89 -15.40 5.69
N LEU A 61 -5.18 -16.20 4.92
CA LEU A 61 -5.01 -15.96 3.49
C LEU A 61 -6.34 -15.97 2.75
N GLU A 62 -7.24 -16.89 3.07
CA GLU A 62 -8.52 -17.02 2.37
C GLU A 62 -9.37 -15.75 2.41
N GLN A 63 -9.30 -14.99 3.49
CA GLN A 63 -10.05 -13.75 3.65
C GLN A 63 -9.24 -12.51 3.28
N SER A 64 -8.02 -12.70 2.77
CA SER A 64 -7.11 -11.65 2.37
C SER A 64 -6.67 -11.86 0.92
N ARG A 65 -5.52 -11.34 0.57
CA ARG A 65 -4.90 -11.51 -0.74
C ARG A 65 -3.39 -11.50 -0.55
N LEU A 66 -2.71 -12.41 -1.21
CA LEU A 66 -1.25 -12.43 -1.22
C LEU A 66 -0.75 -11.58 -2.39
N TRP A 67 0.03 -10.57 -2.08
CA TRP A 67 0.66 -9.68 -3.06
C TRP A 67 2.08 -10.14 -3.31
N LYS A 68 2.54 -10.02 -4.54
CA LYS A 68 3.89 -10.44 -4.91
C LYS A 68 4.93 -9.40 -4.52
N ALA A 69 6.16 -9.86 -4.25
CA ALA A 69 7.30 -8.97 -4.10
C ALA A 69 7.40 -8.05 -5.31
N GLY A 70 7.78 -6.80 -5.08
CA GLY A 70 7.80 -5.77 -6.12
C GLY A 70 6.58 -4.87 -6.11
N THR A 71 5.52 -5.25 -5.39
CA THR A 71 4.34 -4.39 -5.22
C THR A 71 4.70 -3.17 -4.39
N LEU A 72 4.24 -2.00 -4.81
CA LEU A 72 4.38 -0.78 -4.00
C LEU A 72 3.20 -0.68 -3.04
N CYS A 73 3.52 -0.60 -1.75
CA CYS A 73 2.52 -0.39 -0.70
C CYS A 73 2.42 1.09 -0.39
N ILE A 74 1.20 1.61 -0.33
CA ILE A 74 0.93 3.02 -0.04
C ILE A 74 -0.12 3.07 1.06
N THR A 75 0.19 3.69 2.19
CA THR A 75 -0.77 3.79 3.29
C THR A 75 -1.81 4.85 2.99
N ILE A 76 -3.08 4.54 3.27
CA ILE A 76 -4.20 5.45 3.05
C ILE A 76 -4.98 5.71 4.33
N ALA A 77 -4.55 5.12 5.43
CA ALA A 77 -5.11 5.33 6.76
C ALA A 77 -3.95 5.41 7.75
N ALA A 78 -4.18 5.97 8.92
CA ALA A 78 -3.15 6.20 9.94
C ALA A 78 -2.08 7.16 9.43
N ASN A 79 -0.95 6.66 8.95
CA ASN A 79 0.10 7.49 8.35
C ASN A 79 -0.14 7.53 6.84
N ILE A 80 -0.71 8.63 6.36
CA ILE A 80 -1.11 8.75 4.96
C ILE A 80 0.11 8.91 4.06
N ALA A 81 0.12 8.15 2.96
CA ALA A 81 1.13 8.21 1.89
C ALA A 81 2.53 7.82 2.30
N ASP A 82 2.66 7.00 3.35
CA ASP A 82 3.91 6.28 3.57
C ASP A 82 4.00 5.18 2.53
N THR A 83 5.20 4.92 2.03
CA THR A 83 5.41 3.96 0.94
C THR A 83 6.52 2.98 1.26
N ALA A 84 6.38 1.78 0.74
CA ALA A 84 7.44 0.77 0.76
C ALA A 84 7.20 -0.22 -0.36
N ILE A 85 8.27 -0.73 -0.95
CA ILE A 85 8.18 -1.77 -1.96
C ILE A 85 8.32 -3.12 -1.26
N LEU A 86 7.39 -4.04 -1.51
CA LEU A 86 7.49 -5.38 -0.94
C LEU A 86 8.77 -6.06 -1.43
N GLY A 87 9.60 -6.48 -0.49
CA GLY A 87 10.76 -7.33 -0.79
C GLY A 87 10.45 -8.81 -0.65
N ILE A 88 9.24 -9.12 -0.19
CA ILE A 88 8.73 -10.49 -0.01
C ILE A 88 7.27 -10.51 -0.43
N ASP A 89 6.74 -11.70 -0.72
CA ASP A 89 5.30 -11.85 -0.92
C ASP A 89 4.60 -11.68 0.42
N ALA A 90 3.53 -10.89 0.46
CA ALA A 90 2.84 -10.58 1.72
C ALA A 90 1.38 -10.22 1.51
N CYS A 91 0.60 -10.39 2.58
CA CYS A 91 -0.77 -9.90 2.66
C CYS A 91 -0.76 -8.55 3.40
N PHE A 92 -1.77 -7.73 3.15
CA PHE A 92 -1.97 -6.52 3.94
C PHE A 92 -3.45 -6.11 3.94
N PRO A 93 -3.86 -5.31 4.96
CA PRO A 93 -5.28 -4.94 5.10
C PRO A 93 -5.66 -3.78 4.17
N ASP A 94 -6.92 -3.38 4.22
CA ASP A 94 -7.49 -2.33 3.38
C ASP A 94 -7.02 -0.91 3.74
N SER A 95 -6.24 -0.76 4.79
CA SER A 95 -5.57 0.50 5.13
C SER A 95 -4.32 0.74 4.29
N ILE A 96 -3.94 -0.24 3.47
CA ILE A 96 -2.80 -0.14 2.55
C ILE A 96 -3.29 -0.43 1.15
N MET A 97 -2.89 0.43 0.22
CA MET A 97 -3.17 0.26 -1.20
C MET A 97 -1.95 -0.38 -1.86
N GLY A 98 -2.18 -1.35 -2.72
CA GLY A 98 -1.13 -1.99 -3.51
C GLY A 98 -1.12 -1.46 -4.93
N PHE A 99 0.05 -1.12 -5.42
CA PHE A 99 0.25 -0.69 -6.80
C PHE A 99 1.21 -1.66 -7.48
N VAL A 100 0.76 -2.23 -8.58
CA VAL A 100 1.56 -3.13 -9.41
C VAL A 100 1.78 -2.44 -10.75
N PRO A 101 3.01 -2.00 -11.06
CA PRO A 101 3.25 -1.25 -12.30
C PRO A 101 3.05 -2.11 -13.52
N PHE A 102 2.52 -1.49 -14.59
CA PHE A 102 2.47 -2.14 -15.89
C PHE A 102 3.88 -2.23 -16.45
N GLU A 103 4.27 -3.41 -16.89
CA GLU A 103 5.58 -3.64 -17.47
C GLU A 103 5.78 -2.76 -18.69
N GLY A 104 6.93 -2.08 -18.74
CA GLY A 104 7.26 -1.20 -19.85
C GLY A 104 6.59 0.17 -19.80
N VAL A 105 5.70 0.41 -18.82
CA VAL A 105 4.99 1.68 -18.66
C VAL A 105 5.51 2.45 -17.46
N SER A 106 5.70 1.76 -16.36
CA SER A 106 6.19 2.39 -15.13
C SER A 106 6.97 1.36 -14.31
N ASN A 107 7.56 1.81 -13.21
CA ASN A 107 8.18 0.89 -12.25
C ASN A 107 7.91 1.40 -10.83
N ALA A 108 7.95 0.46 -9.88
CA ALA A 108 7.60 0.76 -8.50
C ALA A 108 8.55 1.77 -7.87
N LYS A 109 9.84 1.73 -8.20
CA LYS A 109 10.82 2.64 -7.62
C LYS A 109 10.53 4.09 -8.00
N PHE A 110 10.25 4.33 -9.27
CA PHE A 110 9.92 5.67 -9.76
C PHE A 110 8.67 6.21 -9.08
N ILE A 111 7.62 5.37 -9.02
CA ILE A 111 6.36 5.79 -8.41
C ILE A 111 6.56 6.05 -6.92
N LYS A 112 7.37 5.23 -6.24
CA LYS A 112 7.68 5.45 -4.83
C LYS A 112 8.34 6.80 -4.61
N TYR A 113 9.34 7.14 -5.40
CA TYR A 113 10.02 8.43 -5.27
C TYR A 113 9.06 9.59 -5.52
N ALA A 114 8.17 9.45 -6.51
CA ALA A 114 7.19 10.50 -6.79
C ALA A 114 6.25 10.71 -5.59
N PHE A 115 5.78 9.62 -4.97
CA PHE A 115 4.93 9.71 -3.78
C PHE A 115 5.68 10.32 -2.60
N ASP A 116 6.93 9.94 -2.40
CA ASP A 116 7.72 10.48 -1.29
C ASP A 116 7.90 12.00 -1.44
N MET A 117 8.11 12.47 -2.66
CA MET A 117 8.19 13.91 -2.93
C MET A 117 6.86 14.63 -2.67
N LEU A 118 5.75 13.98 -2.98
CA LEU A 118 4.43 14.57 -2.86
C LEU A 118 3.82 14.38 -1.47
N GLN A 119 4.43 13.56 -0.62
CA GLN A 119 3.83 13.20 0.67
C GLN A 119 3.46 14.40 1.51
N ARG A 120 4.33 15.41 1.56
CA ARG A 120 4.06 16.62 2.34
C ARG A 120 2.80 17.32 1.85
N ASP A 121 2.67 17.48 0.53
CA ASP A 121 1.51 18.15 -0.05
C ASP A 121 0.23 17.35 0.18
N ILE A 122 0.31 16.02 0.05
CA ILE A 122 -0.81 15.13 0.30
C ILE A 122 -1.29 15.26 1.74
N LYS A 123 -0.36 15.29 2.69
CA LYS A 123 -0.70 15.42 4.11
C LYS A 123 -1.35 16.77 4.42
N GLN A 124 -0.89 17.84 3.79
CA GLN A 124 -1.49 19.15 3.97
C GLN A 124 -2.92 19.18 3.48
N ILE A 125 -3.19 18.58 2.33
CA ILE A 125 -4.56 18.50 1.80
C ILE A 125 -5.47 17.75 2.78
N SER A 126 -5.00 16.63 3.31
CA SER A 126 -5.77 15.80 4.24
C SER A 126 -6.07 16.52 5.54
N GLN A 127 -5.12 17.30 6.07
CA GLN A 127 -5.29 18.03 7.32
C GLN A 127 -6.38 19.10 7.22
N GLY A 128 -6.51 19.71 6.04
CA GLY A 128 -7.50 20.76 5.85
C GLY A 128 -8.92 20.26 5.86
N THR A 129 -9.16 18.97 5.72
CA THR A 129 -10.51 18.38 5.69
C THR A 129 -10.90 17.68 6.97
N ALA A 130 -10.02 17.63 7.97
CA ALA A 130 -10.23 16.90 9.21
C ALA A 130 -10.55 15.42 9.00
N GLN A 131 -10.10 14.85 7.93
CA GLN A 131 -10.26 13.44 7.63
C GLN A 131 -8.97 12.69 7.92
N ASP A 132 -9.11 11.54 8.55
CA ASP A 132 -7.96 10.70 8.90
C ASP A 132 -7.55 9.79 7.75
N ASN A 133 -8.43 9.58 6.78
CA ASN A 133 -8.16 8.71 5.64
C ASN A 133 -8.10 9.54 4.36
N LEU A 134 -7.08 9.29 3.55
CA LEU A 134 -7.01 9.82 2.21
C LEU A 134 -7.71 8.87 1.27
N SER A 135 -8.68 9.37 0.50
CA SER A 135 -9.39 8.55 -0.47
C SER A 135 -8.41 8.06 -1.53
N TRP A 136 -8.40 6.75 -1.79
CA TRP A 136 -7.54 6.19 -2.81
C TRP A 136 -7.91 6.69 -4.21
N GLN A 137 -9.18 7.04 -4.43
CA GLN A 137 -9.59 7.66 -5.68
C GLN A 137 -8.91 9.02 -5.88
N ARG A 138 -8.74 9.78 -4.80
CA ARG A 138 -8.02 11.06 -4.88
C ARG A 138 -6.56 10.85 -5.23
N LEU A 139 -5.94 9.81 -4.68
CA LEU A 139 -4.56 9.47 -5.03
C LEU A 139 -4.43 9.12 -6.50
N ILE A 140 -5.39 8.37 -7.03
CA ILE A 140 -5.39 7.99 -8.45
C ILE A 140 -5.48 9.23 -9.34
N LEU A 141 -6.27 10.22 -8.94
CA LEU A 141 -6.48 11.44 -9.71
C LEU A 141 -5.34 12.45 -9.59
N MET A 142 -4.44 12.27 -8.64
CA MET A 142 -3.27 13.14 -8.53
C MET A 142 -2.26 12.75 -9.60
N GLY A 143 -1.84 13.72 -10.39
CA GLY A 143 -0.82 13.48 -11.43
C GLY A 143 0.53 13.19 -10.81
N ILE A 144 1.26 12.29 -11.42
CA ILE A 144 2.60 11.91 -11.03
C ILE A 144 3.58 12.18 -12.16
#